data_2652c7ce0eabb6ef972fb00328084bed
#
_entry.id   2652c7ce0eabb6ef972fb00328084bed
#
_cell.length_a   1.000
_cell.length_b   1.000
_cell.length_c   1.000
_cell.angle_alpha   90.00
_cell.angle_beta   90.00
_cell.angle_gamma   90.00
#
_symmetry.space_group_name_H-M   'P 1'
#
loop_
_entity.id
_entity.type
_entity.pdbx_description
1 polymer ?
#
loop_
_entity_poly.entity_id
_entity_poly.type
_entity_poly.pdbx_seq_one_letter_code
_entity_poly.pdbx_strand_id
1 'polypeptide(L)'
;MMMHTTAYTPVTTAFASMTTKELEAFYEWFMLNKAYCLEDLIQTVWQTPGYEDWRADFSPESLGLLAEWLASQMAKVNRSSKGSTLAEDSVASATGDEAPDISDEEKSLTVLVGMYYGEVAVRNNARLTWSQLKGNKKQADYGQPVISASGTLPTNPVRVINAFACGLADGSRTSGRLRETYDYWMELIKHGG
;
A
#
# COMPACT_ATOMS: atom_id res chain seq x y z
N MET A 1 -6.46 13.69 15.91
CA MET A 1 -5.21 14.15 15.27
C MET A 1 -5.37 13.89 13.78
N MET A 2 -5.50 14.92 12.95
CA MET A 2 -5.67 14.73 11.51
C MET A 2 -4.35 14.21 10.97
N MET A 3 -4.33 12.98 10.46
CA MET A 3 -3.24 12.50 9.63
C MET A 3 -3.09 13.49 8.46
N HIS A 4 -1.97 14.17 8.36
CA HIS A 4 -1.58 14.86 7.14
C HIS A 4 -1.20 13.78 6.12
N THR A 5 -2.23 13.18 5.55
CA THR A 5 -2.06 12.20 4.50
C THR A 5 -1.54 12.91 3.27
N THR A 6 -0.35 12.58 2.96
CA THR A 6 0.33 12.96 1.75
C THR A 6 -0.50 12.55 0.55
N ALA A 7 -0.69 13.48 -0.37
CA ALA A 7 -1.48 13.31 -1.59
C ALA A 7 -0.90 12.26 -2.58
N TYR A 8 -0.16 11.26 -2.06
CA TYR A 8 0.37 10.16 -2.86
C TYR A 8 -0.63 9.01 -2.92
N THR A 9 -1.30 8.92 -4.03
CA THR A 9 -2.04 7.71 -4.38
C THR A 9 -1.49 7.18 -5.71
N PRO A 10 -0.85 6.00 -5.73
CA PRO A 10 -0.28 5.44 -6.96
C PRO A 10 -1.30 5.27 -8.08
N VAL A 11 -2.59 5.27 -7.73
CA VAL A 11 -3.70 5.06 -8.67
C VAL A 11 -4.19 6.37 -9.30
N THR A 12 -4.00 7.51 -8.63
CA THR A 12 -4.57 8.81 -9.06
C THR A 12 -3.54 9.81 -9.55
N THR A 13 -2.26 9.59 -9.28
CA THR A 13 -1.20 10.52 -9.69
C THR A 13 -0.68 10.17 -11.08
N ALA A 14 -0.74 11.11 -12.00
CA ALA A 14 -0.31 10.92 -13.39
C ALA A 14 1.22 11.04 -13.55
N PHE A 15 1.97 10.09 -13.01
CA PHE A 15 3.45 10.09 -13.06
C PHE A 15 4.02 10.21 -14.48
N ALA A 16 3.34 9.63 -15.47
CA ALA A 16 3.77 9.68 -16.87
C ALA A 16 3.79 11.10 -17.46
N SER A 17 3.00 12.03 -16.88
CA SER A 17 2.93 13.44 -17.30
C SER A 17 3.91 14.35 -16.56
N MET A 18 4.52 13.87 -15.47
CA MET A 18 5.49 14.62 -14.69
C MET A 18 6.83 14.79 -15.44
N THR A 19 7.48 15.91 -15.21
CA THR A 19 8.84 16.14 -15.64
C THR A 19 9.82 15.31 -14.80
N THR A 20 11.03 15.09 -15.31
CA THR A 20 12.09 14.37 -14.57
C THR A 20 12.36 15.01 -13.20
N LYS A 21 12.36 16.35 -13.13
CA LYS A 21 12.60 17.09 -11.89
C LYS A 21 11.49 16.88 -10.87
N GLU A 22 10.22 16.86 -11.31
CA GLU A 22 9.08 16.58 -10.43
C GLU A 22 9.11 15.14 -9.91
N LEU A 23 9.47 14.18 -10.75
CA LEU A 23 9.63 12.78 -10.36
C LEU A 23 10.76 12.58 -9.33
N GLU A 24 11.89 13.26 -9.52
CA GLU A 24 13.02 13.24 -8.58
C GLU A 24 12.63 13.87 -7.24
N ALA A 25 12.01 15.04 -7.27
CA ALA A 25 11.52 15.70 -6.06
C ALA A 25 10.50 14.86 -5.30
N PHE A 26 9.60 14.15 -6.01
CA PHE A 26 8.66 13.23 -5.40
C PHE A 26 9.36 12.05 -4.73
N TYR A 27 10.34 11.42 -5.39
CA TYR A 27 11.09 10.30 -4.83
C TYR A 27 11.90 10.72 -3.59
N GLU A 28 12.56 11.86 -3.63
CA GLU A 28 13.27 12.43 -2.47
C GLU A 28 12.31 12.69 -1.31
N TRP A 29 11.17 13.28 -1.61
CA TRP A 29 10.13 13.50 -0.62
C TRP A 29 9.66 12.19 0.02
N PHE A 30 9.39 11.15 -0.78
CA PHE A 30 8.98 9.83 -0.30
C PHE A 30 10.02 9.23 0.66
N MET A 31 11.28 9.25 0.24
CA MET A 31 12.37 8.69 1.05
C MET A 31 12.61 9.45 2.36
N LEU A 32 12.50 10.78 2.33
CA LEU A 32 12.64 11.63 3.51
C LEU A 32 11.48 11.43 4.51
N ASN A 33 10.26 11.35 4.01
CA ASN A 33 9.08 11.27 4.87
C ASN A 33 8.75 9.84 5.32
N LYS A 34 9.34 8.83 4.71
CA LYS A 34 9.08 7.42 5.02
C LYS A 34 9.21 7.11 6.53
N ALA A 35 10.20 7.65 7.21
CA ALA A 35 10.39 7.42 8.65
C ALA A 35 9.22 7.96 9.47
N TYR A 36 8.73 9.17 9.16
CA TYR A 36 7.57 9.77 9.82
C TYR A 36 6.29 9.00 9.51
N CYS A 37 6.11 8.59 8.27
CA CYS A 37 4.96 7.79 7.85
C CYS A 37 4.91 6.44 8.57
N LEU A 38 6.06 5.80 8.77
CA LEU A 38 6.15 4.56 9.54
C LEU A 38 5.81 4.77 11.01
N GLU A 39 6.28 5.85 11.63
CA GLU A 39 5.92 6.19 13.00
C GLU A 39 4.41 6.46 13.14
N ASP A 40 3.81 7.21 12.23
CA ASP A 40 2.37 7.46 12.20
C ASP A 40 1.57 6.16 12.07
N LEU A 41 2.01 5.23 11.21
CA LEU A 41 1.40 3.90 11.11
C LEU A 41 1.46 3.16 12.44
N ILE A 42 2.64 3.08 13.05
CA ILE A 42 2.87 2.36 14.30
C ILE A 42 1.95 2.92 15.41
N GLN A 43 1.91 4.23 15.56
CA GLN A 43 1.04 4.88 16.54
C GLN A 43 -0.44 4.61 16.26
N THR A 44 -0.84 4.65 15.01
CA THR A 44 -2.24 4.39 14.61
C THR A 44 -2.66 2.96 14.93
N VAL A 45 -1.80 1.97 14.64
CA VAL A 45 -2.06 0.57 14.97
C VAL A 45 -2.17 0.39 16.48
N TRP A 46 -1.22 0.88 17.26
CA TRP A 46 -1.22 0.76 18.73
C TRP A 46 -2.41 1.46 19.40
N GLN A 47 -2.91 2.55 18.85
CA GLN A 47 -4.11 3.24 19.33
C GLN A 47 -5.42 2.52 18.93
N THR A 48 -5.33 1.49 18.12
CA THR A 48 -6.51 0.71 17.71
C THR A 48 -6.78 -0.40 18.73
N PRO A 49 -7.97 -0.45 19.38
CA PRO A 49 -8.29 -1.48 20.35
C PRO A 49 -8.12 -2.89 19.78
N GLY A 50 -7.37 -3.73 20.50
CA GLY A 50 -7.06 -5.10 20.12
C GLY A 50 -5.76 -5.26 19.32
N TYR A 51 -5.02 -4.17 19.06
CA TYR A 51 -3.73 -4.19 18.35
C TYR A 51 -2.60 -3.52 19.14
N GLU A 52 -2.80 -3.24 20.40
CA GLU A 52 -1.85 -2.56 21.29
C GLU A 52 -0.53 -3.33 21.45
N ASP A 53 -0.59 -4.65 21.35
CA ASP A 53 0.56 -5.56 21.48
C ASP A 53 1.28 -5.84 20.14
N TRP A 54 0.82 -5.26 19.03
CA TRP A 54 1.50 -5.44 17.75
C TRP A 54 2.91 -4.89 17.80
N ARG A 55 3.88 -5.70 17.38
CA ARG A 55 5.29 -5.30 17.35
C ARG A 55 5.69 -4.92 15.93
N ALA A 56 6.04 -3.66 15.75
CA ALA A 56 6.60 -3.12 14.51
C ALA A 56 8.10 -3.41 14.41
N ASP A 57 8.47 -4.68 14.49
CA ASP A 57 9.88 -5.13 14.49
C ASP A 57 10.44 -5.34 13.07
N PHE A 58 9.63 -5.07 12.06
CA PHE A 58 9.94 -5.28 10.64
C PHE A 58 10.29 -6.73 10.30
N SER A 59 9.92 -7.69 11.13
CA SER A 59 9.97 -9.10 10.75
C SER A 59 8.87 -9.45 9.76
N PRO A 60 9.03 -10.50 8.93
CA PRO A 60 7.94 -10.99 8.09
C PRO A 60 6.70 -11.40 8.90
N GLU A 61 6.89 -11.85 10.14
CA GLU A 61 5.82 -12.24 11.07
C GLU A 61 4.92 -11.07 11.45
N SER A 62 5.49 -9.86 11.56
CA SER A 62 4.75 -8.64 11.90
C SER A 62 3.68 -8.28 10.85
N LEU A 63 3.79 -8.79 9.61
CA LEU A 63 2.82 -8.58 8.55
C LEU A 63 1.47 -9.25 8.82
N GLY A 64 1.44 -10.31 9.65
CA GLY A 64 0.20 -11.03 9.96
C GLY A 64 -0.82 -10.13 10.67
N LEU A 65 -0.47 -9.64 11.86
CA LEU A 65 -1.34 -8.74 12.63
C LEU A 65 -1.59 -7.41 11.92
N LEU A 66 -0.60 -6.88 11.18
CA LEU A 66 -0.78 -5.66 10.39
C LEU A 66 -1.84 -5.86 9.30
N ALA A 67 -1.85 -7.02 8.65
CA ALA A 67 -2.86 -7.34 7.63
C ALA A 67 -4.26 -7.50 8.24
N GLU A 68 -4.38 -8.10 9.43
CA GLU A 68 -5.64 -8.18 10.18
C GLU A 68 -6.14 -6.79 10.58
N TRP A 69 -5.25 -5.93 11.05
CA TRP A 69 -5.57 -4.55 11.37
C TRP A 69 -6.09 -3.81 10.13
N LEU A 70 -5.38 -3.89 8.99
CA LEU A 70 -5.80 -3.25 7.74
C LEU A 70 -7.18 -3.77 7.30
N ALA A 71 -7.43 -5.07 7.37
CA ALA A 71 -8.73 -5.66 7.06
C ALA A 71 -9.85 -5.10 7.96
N SER A 72 -9.56 -4.88 9.25
CA SER A 72 -10.51 -4.26 10.18
C SER A 72 -10.84 -2.81 9.83
N GLN A 73 -9.87 -2.04 9.31
CA GLN A 73 -10.09 -0.67 8.86
C GLN A 73 -10.96 -0.63 7.59
N MET A 74 -10.65 -1.46 6.58
CA MET A 74 -11.44 -1.59 5.35
C MET A 74 -12.90 -1.97 5.65
N ALA A 75 -13.14 -2.88 6.59
CA ALA A 75 -14.49 -3.29 6.99
C ALA A 75 -15.29 -2.20 7.73
N LYS A 76 -14.63 -1.24 8.41
CA LYS A 76 -15.28 -0.11 9.09
C LYS A 76 -15.82 0.90 8.08
N VAL A 77 -15.04 1.24 7.07
CA VAL A 77 -15.42 2.21 6.04
C VAL A 77 -16.60 1.69 5.22
N ASN A 78 -16.57 0.42 4.81
CA ASN A 78 -17.68 -0.22 4.09
C ASN A 78 -19.00 -0.21 4.87
N ARG A 79 -18.96 -0.28 6.21
CA ARG A 79 -20.16 -0.15 7.06
C ARG A 79 -20.65 1.28 7.14
N SER A 80 -19.77 2.25 7.21
CA SER A 80 -20.12 3.68 7.26
C SER A 80 -20.73 4.15 5.94
N SER A 81 -20.22 3.69 4.80
CA SER A 81 -20.75 4.02 3.47
C SER A 81 -22.15 3.46 3.25
N LYS A 82 -22.42 2.22 3.71
CA LYS A 82 -23.75 1.58 3.62
C LYS A 82 -24.79 2.18 4.56
N GLY A 83 -24.38 2.81 5.65
CA GLY A 83 -25.28 3.48 6.61
C GLY A 83 -25.75 4.87 6.14
N SER A 84 -25.07 5.50 5.17
CA SER A 84 -25.41 6.83 4.65
C SER A 84 -26.36 6.82 3.45
N THR A 85 -26.72 5.65 2.89
CA THR A 85 -27.57 5.51 1.70
C THR A 85 -29.06 5.23 2.02
N LEU A 86 -29.58 5.79 3.12
CA LEU A 86 -31.04 5.77 3.41
C LEU A 86 -31.72 7.12 3.08
N ALA A 87 -31.24 7.86 2.08
CA ALA A 87 -32.04 8.94 1.48
C ALA A 87 -31.57 9.20 0.04
N GLU A 88 -32.53 9.09 -0.85
CA GLU A 88 -32.59 9.54 -2.24
C GLU A 88 -32.38 8.50 -3.35
N ASP A 89 -33.53 8.19 -3.96
CA ASP A 89 -33.70 7.60 -5.27
C ASP A 89 -32.79 8.26 -6.32
N SER A 90 -31.88 7.49 -6.89
CA SER A 90 -31.35 7.78 -8.21
C SER A 90 -31.05 6.46 -8.92
N VAL A 91 -31.91 6.13 -9.85
CA VAL A 91 -31.70 5.12 -10.89
C VAL A 91 -30.49 5.55 -11.71
N ALA A 92 -29.36 4.96 -11.48
CA ALA A 92 -28.17 5.10 -12.33
C ALA A 92 -27.65 3.72 -12.73
N SER A 93 -27.68 3.52 -14.02
CA SER A 93 -27.20 2.45 -14.88
C SER A 93 -26.08 1.58 -14.32
N ALA A 94 -26.38 0.30 -14.20
CA ALA A 94 -25.39 -0.75 -14.13
C ALA A 94 -24.72 -0.94 -15.50
N THR A 95 -23.53 -0.37 -15.67
CA THR A 95 -22.62 -0.73 -16.77
C THR A 95 -21.18 -0.51 -16.28
N GLY A 96 -20.42 -1.60 -16.14
CA GLY A 96 -18.97 -1.57 -16.06
C GLY A 96 -18.41 -2.21 -14.80
N ASP A 97 -17.57 -3.21 -15.00
CA ASP A 97 -16.62 -3.82 -14.07
C ASP A 97 -15.62 -2.77 -13.55
N GLU A 98 -16.05 -1.84 -12.70
CA GLU A 98 -15.13 -1.01 -11.95
C GLU A 98 -14.84 -1.74 -10.63
N ALA A 99 -13.56 -2.06 -10.42
CA ALA A 99 -13.07 -2.53 -9.13
C ALA A 99 -13.53 -1.55 -8.03
N PRO A 100 -13.92 -2.03 -6.84
CA PRO A 100 -14.42 -1.17 -5.77
C PRO A 100 -13.41 -0.05 -5.49
N ASP A 101 -13.83 1.20 -5.70
CA ASP A 101 -12.98 2.36 -5.43
C ASP A 101 -12.91 2.55 -3.91
N ILE A 102 -11.70 2.39 -3.38
CA ILE A 102 -11.44 2.61 -1.96
C ILE A 102 -11.37 4.12 -1.69
N SER A 103 -11.86 4.55 -0.52
CA SER A 103 -11.87 5.96 -0.10
C SER A 103 -10.46 6.56 -0.02
N ASP A 104 -10.35 7.88 0.01
CA ASP A 104 -9.05 8.55 0.14
C ASP A 104 -8.34 8.25 1.48
N GLU A 105 -9.11 8.00 2.55
CA GLU A 105 -8.55 7.52 3.82
C GLU A 105 -7.96 6.13 3.68
N GLU A 106 -8.66 5.22 3.02
CA GLU A 106 -8.17 3.87 2.75
C GLU A 106 -6.94 3.89 1.84
N LYS A 107 -6.93 4.73 0.80
CA LYS A 107 -5.75 4.94 -0.07
C LYS A 107 -4.55 5.43 0.75
N SER A 108 -4.78 6.30 1.70
CA SER A 108 -3.74 6.79 2.60
C SER A 108 -3.16 5.70 3.49
N LEU A 109 -4.00 4.83 4.05
CA LEU A 109 -3.56 3.67 4.82
C LEU A 109 -2.73 2.71 3.95
N THR A 110 -3.12 2.51 2.69
CA THR A 110 -2.36 1.64 1.78
C THR A 110 -0.95 2.16 1.51
N VAL A 111 -0.74 3.48 1.49
CA VAL A 111 0.60 4.07 1.37
C VAL A 111 1.44 3.75 2.60
N LEU A 112 0.92 3.97 3.81
CA LEU A 112 1.63 3.72 5.06
C LEU A 112 2.00 2.24 5.21
N VAL A 113 1.03 1.35 5.00
CA VAL A 113 1.25 -0.10 5.05
C VAL A 113 2.19 -0.56 3.93
N GLY A 114 2.12 0.06 2.74
CA GLY A 114 3.03 -0.20 1.63
C GLY A 114 4.48 0.17 1.96
N MET A 115 4.71 1.30 2.64
CA MET A 115 6.04 1.68 3.15
C MET A 115 6.56 0.65 4.16
N TYR A 116 5.71 0.20 5.09
CA TYR A 116 6.09 -0.81 6.08
C TYR A 116 6.42 -2.15 5.41
N TYR A 117 5.57 -2.62 4.50
CA TYR A 117 5.79 -3.85 3.72
C TYR A 117 7.11 -3.80 2.96
N GLY A 118 7.42 -2.67 2.35
CA GLY A 118 8.69 -2.44 1.68
C GLY A 118 9.90 -2.48 2.62
N GLU A 119 9.79 -1.87 3.82
CA GLU A 119 10.84 -1.92 4.82
C GLU A 119 11.06 -3.35 5.37
N VAL A 120 9.99 -4.13 5.57
CA VAL A 120 10.12 -5.55 5.90
C VAL A 120 10.96 -6.27 4.84
N ALA A 121 10.67 -6.05 3.55
CA ALA A 121 11.42 -6.68 2.48
C ALA A 121 12.90 -6.28 2.46
N VAL A 122 13.20 -4.98 2.53
CA VAL A 122 14.57 -4.47 2.45
C VAL A 122 15.40 -4.87 3.68
N ARG A 123 14.81 -4.87 4.87
CA ARG A 123 15.53 -5.22 6.11
C ARG A 123 15.82 -6.72 6.21
N ASN A 124 14.99 -7.56 5.60
CA ASN A 124 15.15 -9.02 5.67
C ASN A 124 15.85 -9.62 4.44
N ASN A 125 16.18 -8.81 3.44
CA ASN A 125 16.91 -9.27 2.26
C ASN A 125 17.88 -8.18 1.77
N ALA A 126 19.17 -8.36 2.05
CA ALA A 126 20.23 -7.40 1.71
C ALA A 126 20.40 -7.16 0.19
N ARG A 127 19.82 -7.99 -0.68
CA ARG A 127 19.81 -7.77 -2.14
C ARG A 127 18.80 -6.71 -2.57
N LEU A 128 17.81 -6.42 -1.73
CA LEU A 128 16.72 -5.51 -2.03
C LEU A 128 17.04 -4.07 -1.62
N THR A 129 16.74 -3.13 -2.48
CA THR A 129 16.90 -1.70 -2.22
C THR A 129 15.74 -0.90 -2.79
N TRP A 130 15.42 0.21 -2.13
CA TRP A 130 14.53 1.21 -2.70
C TRP A 130 15.19 1.92 -3.87
N SER A 131 14.43 2.09 -4.93
CA SER A 131 14.86 2.84 -6.11
C SER A 131 13.65 3.54 -6.75
N GLN A 132 13.92 4.50 -7.62
CA GLN A 132 12.88 5.09 -8.47
C GLN A 132 12.82 4.34 -9.79
N LEU A 133 11.64 3.89 -10.22
CA LEU A 133 11.49 3.24 -11.51
C LEU A 133 11.60 4.27 -12.63
N LYS A 134 12.69 4.20 -13.38
CA LYS A 134 12.98 5.06 -14.54
C LYS A 134 12.88 4.23 -15.82
N GLY A 135 12.84 4.91 -16.96
CA GLY A 135 12.88 4.26 -18.29
C GLY A 135 11.57 4.41 -19.06
N ASN A 136 10.80 3.34 -19.21
CA ASN A 136 9.61 3.37 -20.06
C ASN A 136 8.41 3.99 -19.35
N LYS A 137 7.95 5.16 -19.85
CA LYS A 137 6.75 5.87 -19.34
C LYS A 137 5.44 5.08 -19.41
N LYS A 138 5.40 4.00 -20.20
CA LYS A 138 4.23 3.11 -20.30
C LYS A 138 4.15 2.09 -19.17
N GLN A 139 5.21 1.94 -18.39
CA GLN A 139 5.17 1.06 -17.22
C GLN A 139 4.27 1.66 -16.15
N ALA A 140 3.43 0.82 -15.54
CA ALA A 140 2.46 1.24 -14.55
C ALA A 140 3.09 1.92 -13.32
N ASP A 141 4.32 1.54 -12.95
CA ASP A 141 5.04 2.10 -11.81
C ASP A 141 6.11 3.14 -12.20
N TYR A 142 6.06 3.64 -13.46
CA TYR A 142 7.01 4.64 -13.91
C TYR A 142 7.05 5.86 -12.97
N GLY A 143 8.26 6.26 -12.58
CA GLY A 143 8.51 7.40 -11.70
C GLY A 143 8.26 7.13 -10.21
N GLN A 144 7.68 6.01 -9.87
CA GLN A 144 7.30 5.67 -8.50
C GLN A 144 8.42 4.98 -7.72
N PRO A 145 8.39 5.04 -6.36
CA PRO A 145 9.27 4.25 -5.52
C PRO A 145 8.97 2.76 -5.67
N VAL A 146 10.01 2.00 -5.95
CA VAL A 146 9.94 0.54 -6.08
C VAL A 146 11.08 -0.10 -5.30
N ILE A 147 10.96 -1.39 -5.04
CA ILE A 147 12.03 -2.22 -4.50
C ILE A 147 12.53 -3.12 -5.60
N SER A 148 13.84 -3.18 -5.76
CA SER A 148 14.49 -3.98 -6.79
C SER A 148 15.75 -4.66 -6.25
N ALA A 149 16.08 -5.77 -6.89
CA ALA A 149 17.38 -6.43 -6.79
C ALA A 149 17.94 -6.64 -8.21
N SER A 150 19.24 -6.82 -8.33
CA SER A 150 19.86 -7.16 -9.62
C SER A 150 19.23 -8.43 -10.20
N GLY A 151 18.84 -8.38 -11.46
CA GLY A 151 18.23 -9.52 -12.16
C GLY A 151 16.76 -9.79 -11.85
N THR A 152 16.09 -8.96 -11.06
CA THR A 152 14.67 -9.14 -10.72
C THR A 152 13.79 -8.01 -11.26
N LEU A 153 12.50 -8.29 -11.39
CA LEU A 153 11.52 -7.25 -11.73
C LEU A 153 11.30 -6.33 -10.52
N PRO A 154 11.31 -5.00 -10.73
CA PRO A 154 10.97 -4.04 -9.68
C PRO A 154 9.55 -4.27 -9.16
N THR A 155 9.38 -4.19 -7.85
CA THR A 155 8.08 -4.33 -7.17
C THR A 155 7.71 -3.01 -6.49
N ASN A 156 6.51 -2.51 -6.73
CA ASN A 156 5.96 -1.35 -6.02
C ASN A 156 5.17 -1.81 -4.79
N PRO A 157 5.70 -1.64 -3.57
CA PRO A 157 5.04 -2.10 -2.35
C PRO A 157 3.68 -1.44 -2.11
N VAL A 158 3.56 -0.16 -2.44
CA VAL A 158 2.30 0.58 -2.26
C VAL A 158 1.21 0.01 -3.19
N ARG A 159 1.57 -0.33 -4.45
CA ARG A 159 0.64 -0.98 -5.38
C ARG A 159 0.24 -2.38 -4.90
N VAL A 160 1.17 -3.15 -4.34
CA VAL A 160 0.86 -4.47 -3.76
C VAL A 160 -0.18 -4.33 -2.66
N ILE A 161 0.02 -3.40 -1.73
CA ILE A 161 -0.92 -3.17 -0.63
C ILE A 161 -2.26 -2.60 -1.13
N ASN A 162 -2.24 -1.71 -2.12
CA ASN A 162 -3.49 -1.20 -2.70
C ASN A 162 -4.33 -2.33 -3.32
N ALA A 163 -3.71 -3.21 -4.10
CA ALA A 163 -4.38 -4.38 -4.68
C ALA A 163 -4.85 -5.37 -3.59
N PHE A 164 -4.12 -5.47 -2.49
CA PHE A 164 -4.52 -6.27 -1.34
C PHE A 164 -5.74 -5.65 -0.64
N ALA A 165 -5.74 -4.34 -0.38
CA ALA A 165 -6.84 -3.62 0.25
C ALA A 165 -8.13 -3.67 -0.58
N CYS A 166 -8.05 -3.52 -1.91
CA CYS A 166 -9.20 -3.72 -2.80
C CYS A 166 -9.77 -5.14 -2.66
N GLY A 167 -8.91 -6.16 -2.61
CA GLY A 167 -9.35 -7.55 -2.42
C GLY A 167 -9.93 -7.82 -1.02
N LEU A 168 -9.54 -7.08 0.01
CA LEU A 168 -10.20 -7.11 1.32
C LEU A 168 -11.58 -6.47 1.26
N ALA A 169 -11.70 -5.34 0.56
CA ALA A 169 -12.94 -4.58 0.45
C ALA A 169 -14.02 -5.34 -0.34
N ASP A 170 -13.65 -6.05 -1.40
CA ASP A 170 -14.57 -6.85 -2.22
C ASP A 170 -14.77 -8.29 -1.70
N GLY A 171 -14.03 -8.67 -0.64
CA GLY A 171 -14.10 -10.00 -0.03
C GLY A 171 -13.39 -11.11 -0.81
N SER A 172 -12.65 -10.80 -1.87
CA SER A 172 -11.89 -11.78 -2.66
C SER A 172 -10.59 -12.23 -1.98
N ARG A 173 -10.15 -11.52 -0.93
CA ARG A 173 -8.94 -11.83 -0.17
C ARG A 173 -9.18 -11.84 1.33
N THR A 174 -8.39 -12.64 2.03
CA THR A 174 -8.30 -12.66 3.50
C THR A 174 -7.01 -12.01 3.98
N SER A 175 -6.92 -11.64 5.26
CA SER A 175 -5.72 -11.03 5.86
C SER A 175 -4.47 -11.91 5.69
N GLY A 176 -4.58 -13.23 5.79
CA GLY A 176 -3.44 -14.15 5.60
C GLY A 176 -2.77 -14.04 4.24
N ARG A 177 -3.48 -13.56 3.22
CA ARG A 177 -2.95 -13.45 1.85
C ARG A 177 -1.77 -12.48 1.74
N LEU A 178 -1.65 -11.51 2.62
CA LEU A 178 -0.53 -10.57 2.58
C LEU A 178 0.79 -11.27 2.88
N ARG A 179 0.84 -12.11 3.92
CA ARG A 179 2.02 -12.88 4.27
C ARG A 179 2.39 -13.89 3.18
N GLU A 180 1.43 -14.60 2.63
CA GLU A 180 1.65 -15.52 1.50
C GLU A 180 2.24 -14.80 0.28
N THR A 181 1.75 -13.59 -0.03
CA THR A 181 2.27 -12.76 -1.12
C THR A 181 3.72 -12.37 -0.87
N TYR A 182 4.06 -12.01 0.35
CA TYR A 182 5.42 -11.68 0.75
C TYR A 182 6.36 -12.90 0.59
N ASP A 183 5.97 -14.05 1.14
CA ASP A 183 6.78 -15.27 1.09
C ASP A 183 7.01 -15.71 -0.36
N TYR A 184 5.98 -15.67 -1.20
CA TYR A 184 6.10 -15.96 -2.63
C TYR A 184 7.07 -14.99 -3.34
N TRP A 185 6.98 -13.70 -3.04
CA TRP A 185 7.90 -12.71 -3.61
C TRP A 185 9.35 -12.99 -3.20
N MET A 186 9.59 -13.31 -1.93
CA MET A 186 10.94 -13.66 -1.45
C MET A 186 11.49 -14.92 -2.11
N GLU A 187 10.66 -15.92 -2.39
CA GLU A 187 11.08 -17.10 -3.14
C GLU A 187 11.46 -16.76 -4.59
N LEU A 188 10.68 -15.90 -5.26
CA LEU A 188 11.05 -15.45 -6.61
C LEU A 188 12.41 -14.76 -6.64
N ILE A 189 12.72 -13.95 -5.63
CA ILE A 189 14.02 -13.26 -5.53
C ILE A 189 15.18 -14.22 -5.29
N LYS A 190 14.97 -15.30 -4.55
CA LYS A 190 16.00 -16.34 -4.33
C LYS A 190 16.37 -17.06 -5.63
N HIS A 191 15.38 -17.32 -6.47
CA HIS A 191 15.54 -18.11 -7.70
C HIS A 191 15.81 -17.28 -8.95
N GLY A 192 15.66 -15.98 -8.91
CA GLY A 192 15.81 -15.06 -10.04
C GLY A 192 17.19 -14.40 -10.17
N GLY A 193 18.23 -14.95 -9.53
CA GLY A 193 19.61 -14.42 -9.55
C GLY A 193 20.61 -15.42 -10.13
#